data_48d7c835d6ed4953e84ce049ff7f63c3
#
_entry.id   48d7c835d6ed4953e84ce049ff7f63c3
#
_cell.length_a   1.000
_cell.length_b   1.000
_cell.length_c   1.000
_cell.angle_alpha   90.00
_cell.angle_beta   90.00
_cell.angle_gamma   90.00
#
_symmetry.space_group_name_H-M   'P 1'
#
loop_
_entity.id
_entity.type
_entity.pdbx_description
1 polymer ?
#
loop_
_entity_poly.entity_id
_entity_poly.type
_entity_poly.pdbx_seq_one_letter_code
_entity_poly.pdbx_strand_id
1 'polypeptide(L)'
;MIRGENVMAGYWKNPEATADTLRNGWLHTGDMGYVSEDDFLYVLGRFKSLLIASDGEKYSPEGMEEAIVDKSPYIDQIIVHNNQSPFTGAIVVPNREALRRELDSRGVAAEKRAETAAAILGGEIDRYRAGGIFGGEFPERWLPAGL
;
A
#
# COMPACT_ATOMS: atom_id res chain seq x y z
N MET A 1 19.17 -2.22 9.02
CA MET A 1 20.51 -1.65 8.68
C MET A 1 21.30 -2.72 7.94
N ILE A 2 22.11 -2.32 6.95
CA ILE A 2 22.93 -3.21 6.12
C ILE A 2 24.38 -2.78 6.20
N ARG A 3 25.31 -3.73 6.18
CA ARG A 3 26.75 -3.49 6.13
C ARG A 3 27.40 -4.52 5.21
N GLY A 4 28.34 -4.09 4.37
CA GLY A 4 29.07 -4.96 3.44
C GLY A 4 29.74 -4.17 2.32
N GLU A 5 30.51 -4.84 1.50
CA GLU A 5 31.25 -4.22 0.38
C GLU A 5 30.32 -3.71 -0.75
N ASN A 6 29.08 -4.18 -0.79
CA ASN A 6 28.04 -3.75 -1.72
C ASN A 6 27.31 -2.47 -1.30
N VAL A 7 27.64 -1.91 -0.12
CA VAL A 7 27.05 -0.65 0.34
C VAL A 7 27.70 0.51 -0.39
N MET A 8 26.87 1.46 -0.84
CA MET A 8 27.32 2.66 -1.55
C MET A 8 28.35 3.48 -0.74
N ALA A 9 29.23 4.21 -1.44
CA ALA A 9 30.15 5.16 -0.79
C ALA A 9 29.43 6.42 -0.28
N GLY A 10 28.29 6.78 -0.86
CA GLY A 10 27.47 7.93 -0.47
C GLY A 10 26.62 8.46 -1.63
N TYR A 11 25.83 9.49 -1.36
CA TYR A 11 25.07 10.22 -2.37
C TYR A 11 25.94 11.24 -3.09
N TRP A 12 25.82 11.31 -4.40
CA TRP A 12 26.60 12.24 -5.23
C TRP A 12 26.29 13.70 -4.84
N LYS A 13 27.33 14.45 -4.49
CA LYS A 13 27.24 15.86 -4.08
C LYS A 13 26.21 16.15 -2.97
N ASN A 14 25.87 15.16 -2.15
CA ASN A 14 24.97 15.33 -1.02
C ASN A 14 25.58 14.72 0.26
N PRO A 15 26.53 15.42 0.91
CA PRO A 15 27.18 14.92 2.11
C PRO A 15 26.23 14.83 3.31
N GLU A 16 25.22 15.68 3.39
CA GLU A 16 24.24 15.67 4.47
C GLU A 16 23.40 14.38 4.43
N ALA A 17 22.77 14.08 3.29
CA ALA A 17 22.02 12.83 3.13
C ALA A 17 22.92 11.59 3.31
N THR A 18 24.21 11.70 2.91
CA THR A 18 25.19 10.62 3.12
C THR A 18 25.42 10.38 4.62
N ALA A 19 25.66 11.43 5.39
CA ALA A 19 25.88 11.34 6.84
C ALA A 19 24.64 10.83 7.59
N ASP A 20 23.46 11.20 7.12
CA ASP A 20 22.19 10.71 7.68
C ASP A 20 21.94 9.23 7.42
N THR A 21 22.37 8.74 6.26
CA THR A 21 22.10 7.38 5.82
C THR A 21 23.20 6.40 6.18
N LEU A 22 24.47 6.84 6.11
CA LEU A 22 25.65 6.03 6.45
C LEU A 22 26.21 6.45 7.81
N ARG A 23 26.01 5.62 8.82
CA ARG A 23 26.49 5.87 10.18
C ARG A 23 27.31 4.69 10.69
N ASN A 24 28.53 4.96 11.11
CA ASN A 24 29.43 3.95 11.67
C ASN A 24 29.63 2.73 10.76
N GLY A 25 29.66 2.94 9.44
CA GLY A 25 29.81 1.86 8.45
C GLY A 25 28.53 1.05 8.18
N TRP A 26 27.38 1.49 8.70
CA TRP A 26 26.10 0.88 8.45
C TRP A 26 25.20 1.78 7.59
N LEU A 27 24.58 1.19 6.58
CA LEU A 27 23.53 1.81 5.79
C LEU A 27 22.19 1.67 6.54
N HIS A 28 21.60 2.78 6.92
CA HIS A 28 20.26 2.88 7.48
C HIS A 28 19.26 2.97 6.31
N THR A 29 18.70 1.84 5.92
CA THR A 29 17.81 1.75 4.75
C THR A 29 16.49 2.49 4.95
N GLY A 30 16.05 2.64 6.19
CA GLY A 30 14.73 3.16 6.54
C GLY A 30 13.63 2.10 6.42
N ASP A 31 14.01 0.87 6.10
CA ASP A 31 13.08 -0.25 6.03
C ASP A 31 13.00 -0.95 7.38
N MET A 32 11.82 -1.50 7.68
CA MET A 32 11.56 -2.37 8.82
C MET A 32 11.64 -3.83 8.38
N GLY A 33 12.13 -4.67 9.26
CA GLY A 33 12.21 -6.08 9.01
C GLY A 33 12.74 -6.82 10.23
N TYR A 34 12.67 -8.13 10.16
CA TYR A 34 13.23 -9.02 11.17
C TYR A 34 13.87 -10.24 10.49
N VAL A 35 14.76 -10.88 11.21
CA VAL A 35 15.33 -12.17 10.81
C VAL A 35 14.63 -13.25 11.63
N SER A 36 14.09 -14.27 10.97
CA SER A 36 13.46 -15.40 11.62
C SER A 36 14.51 -16.31 12.29
N GLU A 37 14.05 -17.29 13.09
CA GLU A 37 14.91 -18.31 13.70
C GLU A 37 15.65 -19.17 12.68
N ASP A 38 15.10 -19.27 11.46
CA ASP A 38 15.70 -19.99 10.32
C ASP A 38 16.58 -19.09 9.43
N ASP A 39 17.00 -17.93 9.92
CA ASP A 39 17.85 -16.95 9.23
C ASP A 39 17.24 -16.33 7.95
N PHE A 40 15.91 -16.35 7.78
CA PHE A 40 15.26 -15.63 6.70
C PHE A 40 14.98 -14.18 7.09
N LEU A 41 15.34 -13.24 6.18
CA LEU A 41 15.03 -11.84 6.35
C LEU A 41 13.61 -11.53 5.80
N TYR A 42 12.75 -11.05 6.67
CA TYR A 42 11.42 -10.55 6.31
C TYR A 42 11.43 -9.02 6.32
N VAL A 43 11.10 -8.43 5.18
CA VAL A 43 10.95 -6.97 5.03
C VAL A 43 9.47 -6.63 5.14
N LEU A 44 9.13 -5.74 6.09
CA LEU A 44 7.74 -5.39 6.42
C LEU A 44 7.28 -4.08 5.80
N GLY A 45 8.19 -3.33 5.18
CA GLY A 45 7.91 -2.04 4.58
C GLY A 45 8.79 -0.92 5.12
N ARG A 46 8.45 0.34 4.79
CA ARG A 46 9.24 1.52 5.19
C ARG A 46 8.73 2.15 6.47
N PHE A 47 9.64 2.46 7.38
CA PHE A 47 9.27 3.14 8.64
C PHE A 47 8.55 4.48 8.42
N LYS A 48 8.95 5.24 7.40
CA LYS A 48 8.33 6.55 7.08
C LYS A 48 7.00 6.44 6.34
N SER A 49 6.69 5.26 5.76
CA SER A 49 5.44 5.01 5.04
C SER A 49 4.34 4.44 5.93
N LEU A 50 4.63 4.20 7.22
CA LEU A 50 3.64 3.69 8.16
C LEU A 50 2.42 4.59 8.22
N LEU A 51 1.27 3.99 8.09
CA LEU A 51 -0.01 4.61 8.39
C LEU A 51 -0.22 4.61 9.89
N ILE A 52 -0.86 5.63 10.40
CA ILE A 52 -1.16 5.79 11.82
C ILE A 52 -2.67 5.85 11.96
N ALA A 53 -3.26 4.88 12.64
CA ALA A 53 -4.68 4.87 12.97
C ALA A 53 -5.02 5.89 14.07
N SER A 54 -6.31 6.16 14.28
CA SER A 54 -6.78 7.14 15.27
C SER A 54 -6.45 6.77 16.71
N ASP A 55 -6.24 5.49 17.00
CA ASP A 55 -5.79 4.94 18.29
C ASP A 55 -4.26 4.94 18.44
N GLY A 56 -3.52 5.37 17.40
CA GLY A 56 -2.06 5.41 17.38
C GLY A 56 -1.41 4.12 16.88
N GLU A 57 -2.18 3.10 16.52
CA GLU A 57 -1.65 1.90 15.89
C GLU A 57 -0.97 2.23 14.57
N LYS A 58 0.15 1.55 14.32
CA LYS A 58 0.95 1.77 13.10
C LYS A 58 0.95 0.50 12.26
N TYR A 59 0.65 0.65 10.97
CA TYR A 59 0.62 -0.45 10.03
C TYR A 59 1.23 -0.06 8.68
N SER A 60 1.77 -1.08 7.97
CA SER A 60 2.39 -0.88 6.66
C SER A 60 1.35 -0.90 5.56
N PRO A 61 1.32 0.11 4.66
CA PRO A 61 0.40 0.12 3.53
C PRO A 61 0.76 -0.89 2.46
N GLU A 62 2.06 -1.21 2.29
CA GLU A 62 2.57 -1.95 1.13
C GLU A 62 1.90 -3.32 0.97
N GLY A 63 1.77 -4.09 2.04
CA GLY A 63 1.12 -5.41 1.98
C GLY A 63 -0.35 -5.35 1.59
N MET A 64 -1.07 -4.30 2.01
CA MET A 64 -2.46 -4.08 1.64
C MET A 64 -2.58 -3.66 0.18
N GLU A 65 -1.74 -2.74 -0.26
CA GLU A 65 -1.70 -2.23 -1.63
C GLU A 65 -1.38 -3.35 -2.62
N GLU A 66 -0.34 -4.13 -2.35
CA GLU A 66 0.06 -5.28 -3.17
C GLU A 66 -1.05 -6.33 -3.26
N ALA A 67 -1.65 -6.71 -2.14
CA ALA A 67 -2.68 -7.75 -2.14
C ALA A 67 -3.96 -7.32 -2.88
N ILE A 68 -4.32 -6.04 -2.85
CA ILE A 68 -5.47 -5.52 -3.60
C ILE A 68 -5.16 -5.54 -5.10
N VAL A 69 -3.98 -5.07 -5.51
CA VAL A 69 -3.57 -5.02 -6.91
C VAL A 69 -3.43 -6.43 -7.50
N ASP A 70 -2.78 -7.35 -6.79
CA ASP A 70 -2.54 -8.72 -7.26
C ASP A 70 -3.83 -9.49 -7.57
N LYS A 71 -4.91 -9.20 -6.85
CA LYS A 71 -6.13 -9.99 -6.92
C LYS A 71 -7.29 -9.28 -7.60
N SER A 72 -7.22 -7.97 -7.80
CA SER A 72 -8.26 -7.22 -8.48
C SER A 72 -7.94 -7.03 -9.96
N PRO A 73 -8.78 -7.52 -10.88
CA PRO A 73 -8.60 -7.25 -12.31
C PRO A 73 -8.91 -5.80 -12.70
N TYR A 74 -9.51 -5.02 -11.80
CA TYR A 74 -10.02 -3.67 -12.07
C TYR A 74 -9.16 -2.56 -11.46
N ILE A 75 -8.11 -2.91 -10.70
CA ILE A 75 -7.23 -1.95 -10.03
C ILE A 75 -5.80 -2.17 -10.52
N ASP A 76 -5.22 -1.17 -11.20
CA ASP A 76 -3.82 -1.20 -11.63
C ASP A 76 -2.86 -0.73 -10.54
N GLN A 77 -3.29 0.28 -9.75
CA GLN A 77 -2.50 0.79 -8.64
C GLN A 77 -3.42 1.31 -7.55
N ILE A 78 -2.97 1.24 -6.31
CA ILE A 78 -3.65 1.82 -5.16
C ILE A 78 -2.60 2.41 -4.22
N ILE A 79 -2.92 3.54 -3.62
CA ILE A 79 -2.14 4.14 -2.53
C ILE A 79 -3.10 4.37 -1.38
N VAL A 80 -2.83 3.76 -0.24
CA VAL A 80 -3.60 3.98 0.98
C VAL A 80 -2.96 5.04 1.86
N HIS A 81 -3.78 5.82 2.56
CA HIS A 81 -3.33 6.89 3.42
C HIS A 81 -4.16 6.96 4.69
N ASN A 82 -3.48 7.05 5.81
CA ASN A 82 -4.07 7.43 7.10
C ASN A 82 -3.03 8.18 7.93
N ASN A 83 -3.46 9.25 8.56
CA ASN A 83 -2.65 9.99 9.53
C ASN A 83 -3.56 10.39 10.70
N GLN A 84 -3.72 9.50 11.66
CA GLN A 84 -4.56 9.67 12.86
C GLN A 84 -6.04 9.99 12.56
N SER A 85 -6.50 9.66 11.35
CA SER A 85 -7.90 9.81 10.98
C SER A 85 -8.73 8.60 11.42
N PRO A 86 -10.03 8.77 11.69
CA PRO A 86 -10.92 7.66 12.05
C PRO A 86 -11.18 6.70 10.89
N PHE A 87 -10.68 7.01 9.70
CA PHE A 87 -10.80 6.18 8.50
C PHE A 87 -9.50 6.22 7.68
N THR A 88 -9.24 5.14 6.97
CA THR A 88 -8.16 5.06 5.97
C THR A 88 -8.76 5.37 4.61
N GLY A 89 -8.17 6.34 3.92
CA GLY A 89 -8.52 6.69 2.54
C GLY A 89 -7.62 5.98 1.53
N ALA A 90 -8.07 5.89 0.29
CA ALA A 90 -7.24 5.37 -0.79
C ALA A 90 -7.42 6.17 -2.08
N ILE A 91 -6.32 6.29 -2.85
CA ILE A 91 -6.34 6.75 -4.23
C ILE A 91 -6.16 5.53 -5.12
N VAL A 92 -7.08 5.32 -6.06
CA VAL A 92 -7.09 4.15 -6.93
C VAL A 92 -6.86 4.57 -8.37
N VAL A 93 -5.92 3.91 -9.05
CA VAL A 93 -5.78 3.97 -10.50
C VAL A 93 -6.49 2.75 -11.08
N PRO A 94 -7.64 2.95 -11.75
CA PRO A 94 -8.42 1.83 -12.27
C PRO A 94 -7.84 1.26 -13.55
N ASN A 95 -7.97 -0.04 -13.76
CA ASN A 95 -7.78 -0.69 -15.07
C ASN A 95 -8.96 -0.33 -15.97
N ARG A 96 -8.78 0.72 -16.77
CA ARG A 96 -9.84 1.28 -17.61
C ARG A 96 -10.34 0.31 -18.66
N GLU A 97 -9.47 -0.55 -19.18
CA GLU A 97 -9.84 -1.51 -20.20
C GLU A 97 -10.67 -2.66 -19.62
N ALA A 98 -10.27 -3.19 -18.47
CA ALA A 98 -11.02 -4.22 -17.77
C ALA A 98 -12.41 -3.71 -17.33
N LEU A 99 -12.47 -2.49 -16.75
CA LEU A 99 -13.74 -1.87 -16.38
C LEU A 99 -14.65 -1.63 -17.60
N ARG A 100 -14.10 -1.16 -18.71
CA ARG A 100 -14.88 -0.97 -19.93
C ARG A 100 -15.50 -2.28 -20.41
N ARG A 101 -14.71 -3.34 -20.48
CA ARG A 101 -15.19 -4.67 -20.87
C ARG A 101 -16.31 -5.16 -19.95
N GLU A 102 -16.14 -4.98 -18.66
CA GLU A 102 -17.13 -5.38 -17.66
C GLU A 102 -18.44 -4.59 -17.80
N LEU A 103 -18.36 -3.28 -17.97
CA LEU A 103 -19.53 -2.41 -18.16
C LEU A 103 -20.26 -2.73 -19.47
N ASP A 104 -19.53 -3.04 -20.54
CA ASP A 104 -20.10 -3.47 -21.83
C ASP A 104 -20.81 -4.82 -21.69
N SER A 105 -20.20 -5.78 -21.02
CA SER A 105 -20.78 -7.10 -20.78
C SER A 105 -22.08 -7.05 -19.98
N ARG A 106 -22.18 -6.08 -19.05
CA ARG A 106 -23.39 -5.85 -18.23
C ARG A 106 -24.45 -4.98 -18.95
N GLY A 107 -24.16 -4.48 -20.14
CA GLY A 107 -25.07 -3.60 -20.87
C GLY A 107 -25.35 -2.28 -20.15
N VAL A 108 -24.37 -1.73 -19.41
CA VAL A 108 -24.55 -0.52 -18.61
C VAL A 108 -24.67 0.70 -19.52
N ALA A 109 -25.79 1.42 -19.39
CA ALA A 109 -26.05 2.67 -20.12
C ALA A 109 -24.99 3.75 -19.81
N ALA A 110 -24.70 4.61 -20.80
CA ALA A 110 -23.61 5.58 -20.73
C ALA A 110 -23.68 6.47 -19.48
N GLU A 111 -24.89 6.90 -19.11
CA GLU A 111 -25.12 7.81 -17.98
C GLU A 111 -24.80 7.18 -16.62
N LYS A 112 -24.84 5.83 -16.53
CA LYS A 112 -24.62 5.07 -15.29
C LYS A 112 -23.21 4.48 -15.19
N ARG A 113 -22.39 4.62 -16.24
CA ARG A 113 -21.10 3.92 -16.30
C ARG A 113 -20.13 4.37 -15.20
N ALA A 114 -20.07 5.67 -14.92
CA ALA A 114 -19.20 6.20 -13.87
C ALA A 114 -19.60 5.67 -12.47
N GLU A 115 -20.88 5.74 -12.16
CA GLU A 115 -21.41 5.25 -10.89
C GLU A 115 -21.19 3.73 -10.73
N THR A 116 -21.48 2.96 -11.79
CA THR A 116 -21.28 1.50 -11.77
C THR A 116 -19.81 1.13 -11.66
N ALA A 117 -18.90 1.85 -12.34
CA ALA A 117 -17.46 1.64 -12.21
C ALA A 117 -16.98 1.92 -10.78
N ALA A 118 -17.44 3.01 -10.17
CA ALA A 118 -17.13 3.33 -8.78
C ALA A 118 -17.64 2.23 -7.82
N ALA A 119 -18.84 1.71 -8.05
CA ALA A 119 -19.40 0.59 -7.26
C ALA A 119 -18.59 -0.70 -7.42
N ILE A 120 -18.10 -1.01 -8.63
CA ILE A 120 -17.21 -2.16 -8.87
C ILE A 120 -15.92 -2.00 -8.07
N LEU A 121 -15.25 -0.85 -8.19
CA LEU A 121 -13.99 -0.58 -7.47
C LEU A 121 -14.17 -0.62 -5.95
N GLY A 122 -15.26 -0.04 -5.43
CA GLY A 122 -15.60 -0.10 -4.01
C GLY A 122 -15.84 -1.55 -3.56
N GLY A 123 -16.57 -2.34 -4.35
CA GLY A 123 -16.80 -3.75 -4.06
C GLY A 123 -15.53 -4.61 -4.06
N GLU A 124 -14.54 -4.27 -4.92
CA GLU A 124 -13.24 -4.92 -4.88
C GLU A 124 -12.53 -4.65 -3.54
N ILE A 125 -12.47 -3.41 -3.10
CA ILE A 125 -11.85 -3.02 -1.84
C ILE A 125 -12.58 -3.68 -0.66
N ASP A 126 -13.92 -3.64 -0.64
CA ASP A 126 -14.73 -4.24 0.43
C ASP A 126 -14.56 -5.76 0.51
N ARG A 127 -14.35 -6.44 -0.62
CA ARG A 127 -14.07 -7.88 -0.66
C ARG A 127 -12.77 -8.22 0.06
N TYR A 128 -11.73 -7.42 -0.05
CA TYR A 128 -10.46 -7.62 0.66
C TYR A 128 -10.60 -7.28 2.14
N ARG A 129 -11.36 -6.28 2.48
CA ARG A 129 -11.70 -5.92 3.84
C ARG A 129 -12.44 -7.05 4.55
N ALA A 130 -13.49 -7.61 3.92
CA ALA A 130 -14.30 -8.68 4.49
C ALA A 130 -13.62 -10.05 4.51
N GLY A 131 -12.74 -10.29 3.54
CA GLY A 131 -12.08 -11.58 3.34
C GLY A 131 -11.00 -11.94 4.35
N GLY A 132 -10.64 -11.03 5.27
CA GLY A 132 -9.66 -11.30 6.32
C GLY A 132 -8.27 -11.69 5.79
N ILE A 133 -7.89 -11.25 4.60
CA ILE A 133 -6.60 -11.59 3.96
C ILE A 133 -5.42 -11.19 4.84
N PHE A 134 -5.64 -10.24 5.75
CA PHE A 134 -4.66 -9.74 6.71
C PHE A 134 -4.97 -10.14 8.17
N GLY A 135 -5.72 -11.23 8.40
CA GLY A 135 -5.85 -11.82 9.72
C GLY A 135 -6.45 -10.91 10.82
N GLY A 136 -7.29 -9.95 10.45
CA GLY A 136 -7.86 -8.97 11.38
C GLY A 136 -7.08 -7.66 11.48
N GLU A 137 -5.99 -7.51 10.73
CA GLU A 137 -5.14 -6.32 10.73
C GLU A 137 -5.70 -5.13 9.93
N PHE A 138 -6.82 -5.31 9.25
CA PHE A 138 -7.53 -4.16 8.66
C PHE A 138 -8.29 -3.40 9.75
N PRO A 139 -8.03 -2.10 9.92
CA PRO A 139 -8.86 -1.28 10.78
C PRO A 139 -10.34 -1.42 10.36
N GLU A 140 -11.23 -1.70 11.30
CA GLU A 140 -12.68 -1.91 11.04
C GLU A 140 -13.39 -0.76 10.31
N ARG A 141 -12.68 0.34 10.05
CA ARG A 141 -13.20 1.60 9.52
C ARG A 141 -12.61 2.02 8.17
N TRP A 142 -12.52 1.10 7.24
CA TRP A 142 -12.32 1.46 5.84
C TRP A 142 -13.63 2.05 5.29
N LEU A 143 -13.69 3.35 5.19
CA LEU A 143 -14.73 4.00 4.41
C LEU A 143 -14.12 4.37 3.06
N PRO A 144 -14.66 3.88 1.93
CA PRO A 144 -14.29 4.43 0.64
C PRO A 144 -14.59 5.92 0.69
N ALA A 145 -13.56 6.75 0.55
CA ALA A 145 -13.79 8.16 0.34
C ALA A 145 -14.59 8.28 -0.96
N GLY A 146 -15.79 8.83 -0.89
CA GLY A 146 -16.62 9.06 -2.06
C GLY A 146 -15.82 9.84 -3.12
N LEU A 147 -15.81 9.31 -4.31
CA LEU A 147 -15.34 10.00 -5.52
C LEU A 147 -16.24 11.18 -5.84
#